data_627511bd14e14b0a65b39229ef2625c4
#
_entry.id   627511bd14e14b0a65b39229ef2625c4
#
_cell.length_a   1.000
_cell.length_b   1.000
_cell.length_c   1.000
_cell.angle_alpha   90.00
_cell.angle_beta   90.00
_cell.angle_gamma   90.00
#
_symmetry.space_group_name_H-M   'P 1'
#
loop_
_entity.id
_entity.type
_entity.pdbx_description
1 polymer ?
#
loop_
_entity_poly.entity_id
_entity_poly.type
_entity_poly.pdbx_seq_one_letter_code
_entity_poly.pdbx_strand_id
1 'polypeptide(L)'
;GGMMDQYSAAIGNLIYLESEPEILIRSLNTKLGTFVLGDSREPKDTMGILQRCRDARLNIIEKLEKQNTGFDLHSCGNDVDLSYLNEEEKSLFQGTIKNRDLFKQALAELEKDEPDHELVGQLLSEHHTVLKDVLQVSTPKIEAMLAAAMEVGALGGKINGSGGGGCMFVYCPENPQAAADAIEEAGGKSYIIEADEGTRID
;
A
#
# COMPACT_ATOMS: atom_id res chain seq x y z
N GLY A 1 -8.45 -13.30 4.51
CA GLY A 1 -7.37 -12.76 3.72
C GLY A 1 -7.84 -12.50 2.31
N GLY A 2 -7.33 -11.43 1.71
CA GLY A 2 -7.67 -11.11 0.34
C GLY A 2 -7.08 -12.13 -0.63
N MET A 3 -7.71 -12.29 -1.77
CA MET A 3 -7.22 -13.16 -2.85
C MET A 3 -6.15 -12.47 -3.73
N MET A 4 -5.68 -11.27 -3.36
CA MET A 4 -4.75 -10.48 -4.16
C MET A 4 -3.45 -11.24 -4.47
N ASP A 5 -2.89 -11.93 -3.47
CA ASP A 5 -1.64 -12.69 -3.64
C ASP A 5 -1.79 -13.83 -4.65
N GLN A 6 -2.94 -14.52 -4.65
CA GLN A 6 -3.21 -15.59 -5.61
C GLN A 6 -3.33 -15.06 -7.04
N TYR A 7 -4.03 -13.94 -7.23
CA TYR A 7 -4.18 -13.34 -8.55
C TYR A 7 -2.86 -12.77 -9.07
N SER A 8 -2.09 -12.06 -8.23
CA SER A 8 -0.79 -11.52 -8.65
C SER A 8 0.21 -12.63 -8.98
N ALA A 9 0.27 -13.70 -8.18
CA ALA A 9 1.14 -14.84 -8.46
C ALA A 9 0.75 -15.62 -9.73
N ALA A 10 -0.55 -15.70 -10.04
CA ALA A 10 -1.03 -16.41 -11.21
C ALA A 10 -0.79 -15.62 -12.51
N ILE A 11 -1.03 -14.31 -12.49
CA ILE A 11 -1.00 -13.45 -13.68
C ILE A 11 0.39 -12.84 -13.89
N GLY A 12 1.08 -12.53 -12.79
CA GLY A 12 2.39 -11.90 -12.83
C GLY A 12 2.38 -10.42 -13.18
N ASN A 13 3.56 -9.84 -13.29
CA ASN A 13 3.79 -8.44 -13.57
C ASN A 13 3.02 -7.49 -12.64
N LEU A 14 2.58 -6.36 -13.17
CA LEU A 14 1.71 -5.43 -12.47
C LEU A 14 0.26 -5.68 -12.87
N ILE A 15 -0.61 -5.79 -11.88
CA ILE A 15 -2.04 -5.97 -12.11
C ILE A 15 -2.85 -4.89 -11.40
N TYR A 16 -3.90 -4.45 -12.06
CA TYR A 16 -5.03 -3.79 -11.44
C TYR A 16 -6.05 -4.86 -11.02
N LEU A 17 -6.46 -4.82 -9.77
CA LEU A 17 -7.46 -5.73 -9.22
C LEU A 17 -8.56 -4.96 -8.53
N GLU A 18 -9.79 -5.14 -8.97
CA GLU A 18 -11.01 -4.71 -8.29
C GLU A 18 -11.80 -5.94 -7.85
N SER A 19 -12.24 -5.96 -6.61
CA SER A 19 -12.87 -7.14 -6.03
C SER A 19 -14.38 -7.02 -5.87
N GLU A 20 -14.94 -5.83 -6.07
CA GLU A 20 -16.38 -5.54 -5.94
C GLU A 20 -16.81 -4.50 -6.98
N PRO A 21 -18.05 -4.56 -7.50
CA PRO A 21 -19.07 -5.59 -7.25
C PRO A 21 -18.76 -6.94 -7.89
N GLU A 22 -17.87 -6.97 -8.88
CA GLU A 22 -17.39 -8.17 -9.56
C GLU A 22 -15.86 -8.12 -9.62
N ILE A 23 -15.23 -9.30 -9.69
CA ILE A 23 -13.78 -9.36 -9.81
C ILE A 23 -13.36 -8.90 -11.19
N LEU A 24 -12.67 -7.77 -11.25
CA LEU A 24 -12.04 -7.24 -12.45
C LEU A 24 -10.53 -7.29 -12.30
N ILE A 25 -9.85 -7.95 -13.23
CA ILE A 25 -8.39 -8.00 -13.26
C ILE A 25 -7.90 -7.51 -14.62
N ARG A 26 -6.91 -6.64 -14.57
CA ARG A 26 -6.29 -6.08 -15.77
C ARG A 26 -4.78 -6.01 -15.57
N SER A 27 -4.03 -6.56 -16.52
CA SER A 27 -2.57 -6.39 -16.54
C SER A 27 -2.21 -4.96 -16.95
N LEU A 28 -1.21 -4.41 -16.28
CA LEU A 28 -0.60 -3.14 -16.64
C LEU A 28 0.69 -3.43 -17.40
N ASN A 29 0.86 -2.79 -18.56
CA ASN A 29 2.01 -3.04 -19.44
C ASN A 29 3.28 -2.29 -19.02
N THR A 30 3.18 -1.45 -18.00
CA THR A 30 4.27 -0.65 -17.46
C THR A 30 5.36 -1.55 -16.90
N LYS A 31 6.60 -1.24 -17.26
CA LYS A 31 7.79 -1.87 -16.66
C LYS A 31 8.34 -0.95 -15.59
N LEU A 32 8.25 -1.40 -14.36
CA LEU A 32 8.98 -0.78 -13.25
C LEU A 32 10.36 -1.43 -13.13
N GLY A 33 11.29 -0.66 -12.54
CA GLY A 33 12.61 -1.18 -12.17
C GLY A 33 12.57 -2.04 -10.91
N THR A 34 13.72 -2.20 -10.30
CA THR A 34 13.99 -3.09 -9.17
C THR A 34 13.38 -2.56 -7.87
N PHE A 35 12.87 -3.47 -7.07
CA PHE A 35 12.44 -3.25 -5.70
C PHE A 35 13.35 -3.98 -4.72
N VAL A 36 13.39 -3.53 -3.48
CA VAL A 36 14.03 -4.26 -2.38
C VAL A 36 12.98 -4.56 -1.32
N LEU A 37 12.73 -5.84 -1.11
CA LEU A 37 11.88 -6.34 -0.02
C LEU A 37 12.74 -6.45 1.24
N GLY A 38 12.26 -5.94 2.36
CA GLY A 38 12.89 -6.07 3.66
C GLY A 38 11.98 -6.84 4.63
N ASP A 39 12.44 -7.97 5.15
CA ASP A 39 11.78 -8.71 6.22
C ASP A 39 12.30 -8.22 7.58
N SER A 40 11.41 -7.64 8.38
CA SER A 40 11.76 -7.16 9.72
C SER A 40 12.04 -8.27 10.72
N ARG A 41 11.68 -9.50 10.41
CA ARG A 41 11.70 -10.66 11.32
C ARG A 41 10.83 -10.49 12.57
N GLU A 42 9.96 -9.48 12.57
CA GLU A 42 8.98 -9.31 13.63
C GLU A 42 7.72 -10.14 13.33
N PRO A 43 7.14 -10.81 14.33
CA PRO A 43 5.89 -11.53 14.13
C PRO A 43 4.76 -10.57 13.81
N LYS A 44 3.79 -11.01 13.03
CA LYS A 44 2.60 -10.24 12.66
C LYS A 44 1.40 -10.58 13.53
N ASP A 45 0.71 -9.57 14.09
CA ASP A 45 -0.68 -9.70 14.55
C ASP A 45 -1.66 -9.38 13.41
N THR A 46 -1.67 -10.25 12.40
CA THR A 46 -2.47 -10.03 11.19
C THR A 46 -3.97 -9.97 11.49
N MET A 47 -4.47 -10.86 12.34
CA MET A 47 -5.91 -10.95 12.60
C MET A 47 -6.43 -9.76 13.37
N GLY A 48 -5.75 -9.36 14.46
CA GLY A 48 -6.15 -8.21 15.29
C GLY A 48 -6.14 -6.91 14.49
N ILE A 49 -5.10 -6.69 13.67
CA ILE A 49 -4.97 -5.48 12.84
C ILE A 49 -6.05 -5.43 11.76
N LEU A 50 -6.23 -6.52 10.99
CA LEU A 50 -7.23 -6.57 9.92
C LEU A 50 -8.64 -6.35 10.47
N GLN A 51 -8.99 -7.01 11.57
CA GLN A 51 -10.29 -6.86 12.19
C GLN A 51 -10.51 -5.41 12.66
N ARG A 52 -9.56 -4.84 13.40
CA ARG A 52 -9.65 -3.45 13.86
C ARG A 52 -9.81 -2.47 12.70
N CYS A 53 -8.96 -2.55 11.69
CA CYS A 53 -8.99 -1.62 10.56
C CYS A 53 -10.23 -1.79 9.68
N ARG A 54 -10.72 -3.02 9.50
CA ARG A 54 -11.92 -3.30 8.72
C ARG A 54 -13.18 -2.82 9.45
N ASP A 55 -13.35 -3.27 10.69
CA ASP A 55 -14.58 -3.05 11.44
C ASP A 55 -14.79 -1.56 11.73
N ALA A 56 -13.71 -0.83 12.06
CA ALA A 56 -13.77 0.62 12.23
C ALA A 56 -14.25 1.33 10.96
N ARG A 57 -13.72 0.98 9.77
CA ARG A 57 -14.14 1.57 8.50
C ARG A 57 -15.57 1.22 8.12
N LEU A 58 -15.98 -0.04 8.29
CA LEU A 58 -17.36 -0.45 8.00
C LEU A 58 -18.36 0.31 8.88
N ASN A 59 -18.06 0.50 10.16
CA ASN A 59 -18.89 1.29 11.07
C ASN A 59 -19.00 2.76 10.63
N ILE A 60 -17.91 3.36 10.14
CA ILE A 60 -17.92 4.74 9.61
C ILE A 60 -18.79 4.83 8.37
N ILE A 61 -18.61 3.90 7.41
CA ILE A 61 -19.40 3.86 6.18
C ILE A 61 -20.88 3.73 6.49
N GLU A 62 -21.26 2.81 7.37
CA GLU A 62 -22.65 2.62 7.79
C GLU A 62 -23.28 3.89 8.40
N LYS A 63 -22.50 4.63 9.22
CA LYS A 63 -22.94 5.92 9.77
C LYS A 63 -23.17 6.97 8.67
N LEU A 64 -22.24 7.06 7.72
CA LEU A 64 -22.31 8.04 6.64
C LEU A 64 -23.44 7.73 5.65
N GLU A 65 -23.66 6.48 5.30
CA GLU A 65 -24.78 6.04 4.45
C GLU A 65 -26.15 6.39 5.05
N LYS A 66 -26.29 6.25 6.37
CA LYS A 66 -27.54 6.61 7.08
C LYS A 66 -27.82 8.10 7.08
N GLN A 67 -26.81 8.95 7.01
CA GLN A 67 -26.92 10.38 7.19
C GLN A 67 -26.79 11.17 5.87
N ASN A 68 -26.13 10.62 4.88
CA ASN A 68 -25.88 11.26 3.60
C ASN A 68 -26.57 10.47 2.48
N THR A 69 -27.68 10.99 1.98
CA THR A 69 -28.40 10.35 0.87
C THR A 69 -27.51 10.26 -0.37
N GLY A 70 -27.34 9.07 -0.90
CA GLY A 70 -26.50 8.84 -2.08
C GLY A 70 -25.00 8.81 -1.78
N PHE A 71 -24.60 8.64 -0.52
CA PHE A 71 -23.20 8.45 -0.18
C PHE A 71 -22.61 7.25 -0.93
N ASP A 72 -21.46 7.48 -1.55
CA ASP A 72 -20.64 6.43 -2.20
C ASP A 72 -19.18 6.72 -1.93
N LEU A 73 -18.51 5.79 -1.25
CA LEU A 73 -17.11 5.91 -0.86
C LEU A 73 -16.17 6.08 -2.07
N HIS A 74 -16.51 5.49 -3.22
CA HIS A 74 -15.67 5.53 -4.41
C HIS A 74 -15.66 6.89 -5.11
N SER A 75 -16.75 7.66 -4.95
CA SER A 75 -16.94 8.93 -5.64
C SER A 75 -17.12 10.14 -4.72
N CYS A 76 -17.36 9.94 -3.41
CA CYS A 76 -17.59 11.06 -2.49
C CYS A 76 -16.42 12.04 -2.48
N GLY A 77 -16.74 13.33 -2.40
CA GLY A 77 -15.81 14.45 -2.29
C GLY A 77 -15.68 14.96 -0.85
N ASN A 78 -15.26 16.21 -0.72
CA ASN A 78 -15.09 16.90 0.56
C ASN A 78 -16.40 17.47 1.12
N ASP A 79 -17.50 17.28 0.43
CA ASP A 79 -18.84 17.79 0.76
C ASP A 79 -19.67 16.86 1.66
N VAL A 80 -19.10 15.72 2.03
CA VAL A 80 -19.73 14.77 2.95
C VAL A 80 -19.85 15.38 4.34
N ASP A 81 -21.04 15.36 4.91
CA ASP A 81 -21.24 15.80 6.29
C ASP A 81 -20.64 14.78 7.29
N LEU A 82 -19.54 15.19 7.93
CA LEU A 82 -18.82 14.41 8.92
C LEU A 82 -19.19 14.76 10.37
N SER A 83 -20.22 15.58 10.61
CA SER A 83 -20.62 16.02 11.95
C SER A 83 -21.05 14.87 12.87
N TYR A 84 -21.44 13.74 12.29
CA TYR A 84 -21.86 12.53 13.00
C TYR A 84 -20.69 11.61 13.43
N LEU A 85 -19.47 11.96 13.01
CA LEU A 85 -18.26 11.22 13.35
C LEU A 85 -17.49 11.92 14.47
N ASN A 86 -16.87 11.15 15.35
CA ASN A 86 -15.89 11.68 16.29
C ASN A 86 -14.55 11.96 15.58
N GLU A 87 -13.58 12.59 16.27
CA GLU A 87 -12.32 13.02 15.65
C GLU A 87 -11.46 11.85 15.15
N GLU A 88 -11.48 10.71 15.83
CA GLU A 88 -10.78 9.50 15.40
C GLU A 88 -11.42 8.92 14.13
N GLU A 89 -12.74 8.84 14.10
CA GLU A 89 -13.49 8.38 12.93
C GLU A 89 -13.31 9.32 11.72
N LYS A 90 -13.28 10.64 11.94
CA LYS A 90 -12.98 11.62 10.88
C LYS A 90 -11.58 11.40 10.32
N SER A 91 -10.59 11.24 11.18
CA SER A 91 -9.21 10.96 10.76
C SER A 91 -9.12 9.68 9.93
N LEU A 92 -9.78 8.61 10.38
CA LEU A 92 -9.80 7.33 9.68
C LEU A 92 -10.52 7.42 8.33
N PHE A 93 -11.63 8.15 8.26
CA PHE A 93 -12.35 8.41 7.01
C PHE A 93 -11.49 9.22 6.03
N GLN A 94 -10.89 10.32 6.48
CA GLN A 94 -10.00 11.14 5.65
C GLN A 94 -8.80 10.35 5.14
N GLY A 95 -8.20 9.50 5.98
CA GLY A 95 -7.15 8.58 5.56
C GLY A 95 -7.62 7.57 4.50
N THR A 96 -8.85 7.08 4.62
CA THR A 96 -9.45 6.18 3.62
C THR A 96 -9.63 6.88 2.28
N ILE A 97 -10.15 8.13 2.29
CA ILE A 97 -10.28 8.95 1.08
C ILE A 97 -8.90 9.27 0.48
N LYS A 98 -7.92 9.64 1.32
CA LYS A 98 -6.55 9.87 0.84
C LYS A 98 -5.95 8.63 0.16
N ASN A 99 -6.13 7.44 0.74
CA ASN A 99 -5.67 6.19 0.12
C ASN A 99 -6.35 5.92 -1.23
N ARG A 100 -7.66 6.16 -1.33
CA ARG A 100 -8.40 6.07 -2.61
C ARG A 100 -7.80 7.01 -3.67
N ASP A 101 -7.53 8.24 -3.29
CA ASP A 101 -7.05 9.25 -4.23
C ASP A 101 -5.59 9.01 -4.63
N LEU A 102 -4.73 8.55 -3.70
CA LEU A 102 -3.38 8.08 -4.00
C LEU A 102 -3.39 6.88 -4.96
N PHE A 103 -4.31 5.94 -4.75
CA PHE A 103 -4.48 4.81 -5.66
C PHE A 103 -4.85 5.26 -7.07
N LYS A 104 -5.81 6.21 -7.22
CA LYS A 104 -6.18 6.77 -8.53
C LYS A 104 -5.00 7.44 -9.23
N GLN A 105 -4.18 8.20 -8.48
CA GLN A 105 -2.98 8.84 -9.03
C GLN A 105 -1.93 7.80 -9.45
N ALA A 106 -1.67 6.80 -8.61
CA ALA A 106 -0.74 5.73 -8.92
C ALA A 106 -1.18 4.91 -10.15
N LEU A 107 -2.48 4.61 -10.26
CA LEU A 107 -3.01 3.90 -11.42
C LEU A 107 -2.82 4.72 -12.70
N ALA A 108 -3.16 6.01 -12.68
CA ALA A 108 -2.98 6.90 -13.83
C ALA A 108 -1.49 7.01 -14.24
N GLU A 109 -0.57 6.95 -13.28
CA GLU A 109 0.86 6.96 -13.57
C GLU A 109 1.32 5.62 -14.16
N LEU A 110 0.87 4.51 -13.58
CA LEU A 110 1.22 3.16 -14.03
C LEU A 110 0.54 2.74 -15.35
N GLU A 111 -0.40 3.51 -15.87
CA GLU A 111 -1.00 3.31 -17.19
C GLU A 111 -0.24 4.02 -18.32
N LYS A 112 0.77 4.83 -18.01
CA LYS A 112 1.64 5.47 -18.99
C LYS A 112 2.66 4.47 -19.56
N ASP A 113 3.07 4.67 -20.78
CA ASP A 113 4.16 3.88 -21.41
C ASP A 113 5.50 4.11 -20.66
N GLU A 114 5.73 5.34 -20.23
CA GLU A 114 6.89 5.76 -19.45
C GLU A 114 6.42 6.47 -18.16
N PRO A 115 6.32 5.75 -17.04
CA PRO A 115 5.91 6.34 -15.77
C PRO A 115 7.04 7.20 -15.17
N ASP A 116 6.64 8.23 -14.44
CA ASP A 116 7.55 8.99 -13.59
C ASP A 116 7.92 8.16 -12.35
N HIS A 117 9.14 7.63 -12.33
CA HIS A 117 9.64 6.76 -11.27
C HIS A 117 9.73 7.47 -9.92
N GLU A 118 10.07 8.78 -9.91
CA GLU A 118 10.09 9.56 -8.67
C GLU A 118 8.69 9.73 -8.09
N LEU A 119 7.72 10.04 -8.96
CA LEU A 119 6.33 10.15 -8.54
C LEU A 119 5.78 8.81 -8.02
N VAL A 120 6.09 7.68 -8.67
CA VAL A 120 5.72 6.35 -8.17
C VAL A 120 6.28 6.11 -6.77
N GLY A 121 7.55 6.42 -6.55
CA GLY A 121 8.20 6.33 -5.23
C GLY A 121 7.52 7.23 -4.20
N GLN A 122 7.26 8.49 -4.55
CA GLN A 122 6.56 9.43 -3.69
C GLN A 122 5.17 8.91 -3.27
N LEU A 123 4.37 8.41 -4.22
CA LEU A 123 3.03 7.88 -3.95
C LEU A 123 3.06 6.66 -3.02
N LEU A 124 4.08 5.80 -3.14
CA LEU A 124 4.31 4.69 -2.19
C LEU A 124 4.55 5.22 -0.77
N SER A 125 5.40 6.23 -0.62
CA SER A 125 5.73 6.83 0.68
C SER A 125 4.55 7.58 1.28
N GLU A 126 3.77 8.29 0.46
CA GLU A 126 2.54 8.94 0.93
C GLU A 126 1.49 7.92 1.40
N HIS A 127 1.35 6.82 0.68
CA HIS A 127 0.50 5.71 1.14
C HIS A 127 1.01 5.14 2.46
N HIS A 128 2.33 4.94 2.60
CA HIS A 128 2.92 4.49 3.87
C HIS A 128 2.60 5.43 5.03
N THR A 129 2.66 6.73 4.81
CA THR A 129 2.30 7.73 5.82
C THR A 129 0.87 7.53 6.35
N VAL A 130 -0.09 7.26 5.48
CA VAL A 130 -1.46 6.95 5.92
C VAL A 130 -1.51 5.62 6.71
N LEU A 131 -0.79 4.60 6.26
CA LEU A 131 -0.71 3.30 6.95
C LEU A 131 -0.09 3.43 8.34
N LYS A 132 0.93 4.27 8.49
CA LYS A 132 1.63 4.54 9.75
C LYS A 132 0.80 5.43 10.69
N ASP A 133 0.42 6.62 10.23
CA ASP A 133 -0.10 7.68 11.11
C ASP A 133 -1.60 7.52 11.39
N VAL A 134 -2.38 7.06 10.40
CA VAL A 134 -3.84 6.90 10.54
C VAL A 134 -4.20 5.48 10.93
N LEU A 135 -3.71 4.48 10.20
CA LEU A 135 -4.05 3.07 10.47
C LEU A 135 -3.18 2.45 11.57
N GLN A 136 -2.07 3.07 11.92
CA GLN A 136 -1.13 2.64 12.97
C GLN A 136 -0.69 1.17 12.80
N VAL A 137 -0.36 0.81 11.56
CA VAL A 137 0.03 -0.57 11.22
C VAL A 137 1.54 -0.74 10.98
N SER A 138 2.33 0.33 11.13
CA SER A 138 3.79 0.24 11.06
C SER A 138 4.41 -0.06 12.42
N THR A 139 5.68 -0.46 12.41
CA THR A 139 6.47 -0.71 13.63
C THR A 139 7.77 0.11 13.60
N PRO A 140 8.37 0.40 14.77
CA PRO A 140 9.65 1.10 14.81
C PRO A 140 10.73 0.45 13.96
N LYS A 141 10.72 -0.88 13.84
CA LYS A 141 11.66 -1.64 13.02
C LYS A 141 11.45 -1.39 11.53
N ILE A 142 10.20 -1.42 11.08
CA ILE A 142 9.84 -1.11 9.68
C ILE A 142 10.23 0.33 9.34
N GLU A 143 9.96 1.29 10.24
CA GLU A 143 10.34 2.69 10.05
C GLU A 143 11.86 2.86 9.91
N ALA A 144 12.65 2.19 10.75
CA ALA A 144 14.11 2.24 10.67
C ALA A 144 14.63 1.68 9.34
N MET A 145 14.07 0.58 8.87
CA MET A 145 14.45 -0.05 7.59
C MET A 145 14.08 0.84 6.39
N LEU A 146 12.88 1.44 6.41
CA LEU A 146 12.46 2.38 5.37
C LEU A 146 13.36 3.61 5.35
N ALA A 147 13.62 4.23 6.50
CA ALA A 147 14.49 5.40 6.60
C ALA A 147 15.90 5.11 6.08
N ALA A 148 16.51 3.99 6.49
CA ALA A 148 17.84 3.59 6.03
C ALA A 148 17.90 3.40 4.50
N ALA A 149 16.90 2.78 3.90
CA ALA A 149 16.84 2.62 2.45
C ALA A 149 16.65 3.95 1.70
N MET A 150 15.85 4.87 2.25
CA MET A 150 15.66 6.21 1.67
C MET A 150 16.95 7.04 1.70
N GLU A 151 17.76 6.96 2.76
CA GLU A 151 19.03 7.67 2.89
C GLU A 151 20.04 7.28 1.81
N VAL A 152 19.95 6.09 1.25
CA VAL A 152 20.85 5.58 0.19
C VAL A 152 20.25 5.65 -1.22
N GLY A 153 19.12 6.33 -1.39
CA GLY A 153 18.56 6.67 -2.69
C GLY A 153 17.38 5.84 -3.16
N ALA A 154 16.68 5.13 -2.28
CA ALA A 154 15.39 4.58 -2.62
C ALA A 154 14.40 5.74 -2.93
N LEU A 155 13.59 5.61 -3.97
CA LEU A 155 12.64 6.64 -4.40
C LEU A 155 11.38 6.71 -3.53
N GLY A 156 11.07 5.62 -2.83
CA GLY A 156 9.94 5.54 -1.92
C GLY A 156 9.69 4.10 -1.46
N GLY A 157 8.82 3.95 -0.46
CA GLY A 157 8.55 2.62 0.07
C GLY A 157 7.40 2.58 1.06
N LYS A 158 6.98 1.37 1.42
CA LYS A 158 5.88 1.15 2.35
C LYS A 158 5.93 -0.23 3.00
N ILE A 159 5.23 -0.33 4.13
CA ILE A 159 4.95 -1.63 4.73
C ILE A 159 4.07 -2.49 3.81
N ASN A 160 4.31 -3.79 3.78
CA ASN A 160 3.63 -4.75 2.93
C ASN A 160 2.56 -5.57 3.69
N GLY A 161 1.40 -5.74 3.07
CA GLY A 161 0.30 -6.53 3.58
C GLY A 161 -0.44 -5.85 4.74
N SER A 162 -0.86 -6.64 5.76
CA SER A 162 -1.66 -6.16 6.89
C SER A 162 -0.93 -5.20 7.84
N GLY A 163 0.39 -5.20 7.80
CA GLY A 163 1.19 -4.46 8.76
C GLY A 163 1.38 -5.18 10.10
N GLY A 164 1.84 -4.44 11.12
CA GLY A 164 2.12 -4.96 12.45
C GLY A 164 3.38 -5.82 12.53
N GLY A 165 4.38 -5.52 11.71
CA GLY A 165 5.60 -6.32 11.51
C GLY A 165 5.63 -7.00 10.13
N GLY A 166 6.46 -8.02 9.98
CA GLY A 166 6.68 -8.73 8.71
C GLY A 166 7.50 -7.91 7.73
N CYS A 167 7.02 -7.70 6.51
CA CYS A 167 7.82 -7.12 5.43
C CYS A 167 7.44 -5.66 5.09
N MET A 168 8.40 -4.96 4.56
CA MET A 168 8.25 -3.71 3.83
C MET A 168 8.93 -3.84 2.46
N PHE A 169 8.68 -2.91 1.56
CA PHE A 169 9.46 -2.82 0.33
C PHE A 169 9.74 -1.37 -0.02
N VAL A 170 10.85 -1.17 -0.73
CA VAL A 170 11.22 0.12 -1.33
C VAL A 170 11.38 -0.03 -2.83
N TYR A 171 11.06 1.03 -3.55
CA TYR A 171 11.34 1.16 -4.96
C TYR A 171 12.71 1.80 -5.14
N CYS A 172 13.67 1.07 -5.68
CA CYS A 172 15.06 1.50 -5.81
C CYS A 172 15.67 0.99 -7.14
N PRO A 173 15.28 1.56 -8.28
CA PRO A 173 15.74 1.08 -9.58
C PRO A 173 17.23 1.32 -9.84
N GLU A 174 17.82 2.39 -9.29
CA GLU A 174 19.17 2.82 -9.58
C GLU A 174 20.24 2.04 -8.78
N ASN A 175 20.03 1.87 -7.47
CA ASN A 175 21.02 1.29 -6.58
C ASN A 175 20.41 0.31 -5.55
N PRO A 176 19.78 -0.78 -6.01
CA PRO A 176 19.06 -1.70 -5.14
C PRO A 176 19.99 -2.41 -4.13
N GLN A 177 21.28 -2.61 -4.45
CA GLN A 177 22.21 -3.22 -3.52
C GLN A 177 22.48 -2.33 -2.30
N ALA A 178 22.66 -1.02 -2.47
CA ALA A 178 22.83 -0.12 -1.34
C ALA A 178 21.58 -0.10 -0.42
N ALA A 179 20.39 -0.13 -1.01
CA ALA A 179 19.17 -0.22 -0.23
C ALA A 179 19.05 -1.58 0.51
N ALA A 180 19.48 -2.67 -0.12
CA ALA A 180 19.51 -3.99 0.51
C ALA A 180 20.47 -4.02 1.71
N ASP A 181 21.69 -3.51 1.55
CA ASP A 181 22.70 -3.43 2.60
C ASP A 181 22.21 -2.55 3.77
N ALA A 182 21.63 -1.38 3.48
CA ALA A 182 21.09 -0.48 4.50
C ALA A 182 19.94 -1.12 5.31
N ILE A 183 19.05 -1.87 4.65
CA ILE A 183 18.00 -2.65 5.33
C ILE A 183 18.60 -3.69 6.27
N GLU A 184 19.66 -4.37 5.86
CA GLU A 184 20.35 -5.37 6.69
C GLU A 184 21.10 -4.74 7.87
N GLU A 185 21.74 -3.60 7.68
CA GLU A 185 22.35 -2.81 8.75
C GLU A 185 21.31 -2.32 9.78
N ALA A 186 20.11 -1.98 9.31
CA ALA A 186 18.97 -1.70 10.18
C ALA A 186 18.41 -2.98 10.87
N GLY A 187 19.00 -4.15 10.60
CA GLY A 187 18.73 -5.45 11.25
C GLY A 187 17.56 -6.22 10.62
N GLY A 188 17.13 -5.88 9.41
CA GLY A 188 16.21 -6.66 8.59
C GLY A 188 16.93 -7.80 7.85
N LYS A 189 16.18 -8.46 6.97
CA LYS A 189 16.73 -9.32 5.92
C LYS A 189 16.22 -8.81 4.59
N SER A 190 17.13 -8.58 3.65
CA SER A 190 16.80 -7.99 2.36
C SER A 190 16.69 -9.01 1.24
N TYR A 191 15.92 -8.67 0.21
CA TYR A 191 15.81 -9.40 -1.04
C TYR A 191 15.61 -8.41 -2.17
N ILE A 192 16.48 -8.43 -3.16
CA ILE A 192 16.33 -7.65 -4.39
C ILE A 192 15.36 -8.42 -5.29
N ILE A 193 14.29 -7.77 -5.71
CA ILE A 193 13.19 -8.40 -6.45
C ILE A 193 12.78 -7.55 -7.65
N GLU A 194 12.24 -8.22 -8.67
CA GLU A 194 11.63 -7.62 -9.84
C GLU A 194 10.27 -8.25 -10.10
N ALA A 195 9.43 -7.57 -10.89
CA ALA A 195 8.19 -8.16 -11.35
C ALA A 195 8.48 -9.31 -12.32
N ASP A 196 7.78 -10.43 -12.17
CA ASP A 196 7.91 -11.62 -13.01
C ASP A 196 6.59 -11.92 -13.74
N GLU A 197 6.65 -12.72 -14.80
CA GLU A 197 5.54 -13.05 -15.71
C GLU A 197 4.43 -13.90 -15.06
N GLY A 198 4.60 -14.32 -13.82
CA GLY A 198 3.64 -15.14 -13.11
C GLY A 198 3.80 -16.64 -13.36
N THR A 199 2.72 -17.41 -13.08
CA THR A 199 2.76 -18.87 -13.18
C THR A 199 2.85 -19.34 -14.63
N ARG A 200 3.81 -20.23 -14.91
CA ARG A 200 4.04 -20.85 -16.23
C ARG A 200 3.84 -22.36 -16.12
N ILE A 201 3.45 -22.97 -17.22
CA ILE A 201 3.48 -24.43 -17.41
C ILE A 201 4.72 -24.69 -18.27
N ASP A 202 5.70 -25.42 -17.70
CA ASP A 202 6.91 -25.86 -18.41
C ASP A 202 6.62 -27.04 -19.34
#